data_eb89011309319e50ef31e7a90a0d15bc
#
_entry.id   eb89011309319e50ef31e7a90a0d15bc
#
_cell.length_a   1.000
_cell.length_b   1.000
_cell.length_c   1.000
_cell.angle_alpha   90.00
_cell.angle_beta   90.00
_cell.angle_gamma   90.00
#
_symmetry.space_group_name_H-M   'P 1'
#
loop_
_entity.id
_entity.type
_entity.pdbx_description
1 polymer ?
#
loop_
_entity_poly.entity_id
_entity_poly.type
_entity_poly.pdbx_seq_one_letter_code
_entity_poly.pdbx_strand_id
1 'polypeptide(L)'
;MQPVPGLSQGGARAQSFVRYCFIMHSPDKRRQSLSYRGDIDGMRAVAVLLVIADHLRTRATGGYIGVDVFFVISGYLISSVILAEMNAGTFSLVNFYERRIRRIFPALLVMLFFVSVIAYQYYVPAELEAYAYSLLAALFSCSNVLFWHEAGYFDAPSAFKPLLHTWSLGVEEQFYILFPIFIFGVRRWMPNRIRTAIWAA
;
A
#
# COMPACT_ATOMS: atom_id res chain seq x y z
N MET A 1 -73.00 -6.33 6.71
CA MET A 1 -71.81 -6.74 5.95
C MET A 1 -70.66 -5.89 6.45
N GLN A 2 -69.76 -6.49 7.27
CA GLN A 2 -68.57 -5.79 7.77
C GLN A 2 -67.40 -6.14 6.88
N PRO A 3 -66.44 -5.21 6.56
CA PRO A 3 -65.27 -5.50 5.78
C PRO A 3 -64.21 -6.22 6.61
N VAL A 4 -63.56 -7.23 6.04
CA VAL A 4 -62.49 -8.05 6.61
C VAL A 4 -61.18 -7.23 6.69
N PRO A 5 -60.52 -7.09 7.87
CA PRO A 5 -59.20 -6.44 7.97
C PRO A 5 -58.12 -7.48 7.79
N GLY A 6 -57.29 -7.37 6.73
CA GLY A 6 -56.18 -8.33 6.58
C GLY A 6 -55.28 -8.26 5.40
N LEU A 7 -55.21 -7.20 4.59
CA LEU A 7 -54.40 -7.21 3.36
C LEU A 7 -53.44 -6.00 3.12
N SER A 8 -53.09 -5.23 4.16
CA SER A 8 -52.24 -4.05 3.93
C SER A 8 -50.80 -4.09 4.51
N GLN A 9 -50.43 -5.14 5.25
CA GLN A 9 -49.10 -5.18 5.89
C GLN A 9 -47.97 -5.85 5.05
N GLY A 10 -48.30 -6.57 3.99
CA GLY A 10 -47.32 -7.22 3.11
C GLY A 10 -46.56 -6.24 2.20
N GLY A 11 -47.25 -5.20 1.75
CA GLY A 11 -46.63 -4.21 0.83
C GLY A 11 -45.58 -3.31 1.47
N ALA A 12 -45.77 -2.95 2.74
CA ALA A 12 -44.84 -2.06 3.44
C ALA A 12 -43.50 -2.75 3.78
N ARG A 13 -43.51 -4.06 4.08
CA ARG A 13 -42.26 -4.84 4.33
C ARG A 13 -41.48 -5.12 3.04
N ALA A 14 -42.18 -5.40 1.93
CA ALA A 14 -41.51 -5.59 0.64
C ALA A 14 -40.86 -4.29 0.13
N GLN A 15 -41.56 -3.15 0.30
CA GLN A 15 -40.98 -1.84 -0.08
C GLN A 15 -39.80 -1.43 0.80
N SER A 16 -39.81 -1.73 2.09
CA SER A 16 -38.66 -1.46 2.97
C SER A 16 -37.45 -2.35 2.60
N PHE A 17 -37.68 -3.62 2.28
CA PHE A 17 -36.60 -4.52 1.85
C PHE A 17 -35.97 -4.09 0.52
N VAL A 18 -36.78 -3.71 -0.47
CA VAL A 18 -36.29 -3.18 -1.76
C VAL A 18 -35.55 -1.85 -1.56
N ARG A 19 -36.01 -1.00 -0.66
CA ARG A 19 -35.33 0.25 -0.31
C ARG A 19 -33.99 0.00 0.40
N TYR A 20 -33.89 -1.00 1.27
CA TYR A 20 -32.64 -1.44 1.89
C TYR A 20 -31.66 -2.02 0.86
N CYS A 21 -32.09 -2.87 -0.04
CA CYS A 21 -31.28 -3.38 -1.13
C CYS A 21 -30.81 -2.28 -2.10
N PHE A 22 -31.66 -1.29 -2.37
CA PHE A 22 -31.32 -0.17 -3.24
C PHE A 22 -30.33 0.80 -2.56
N ILE A 23 -30.41 0.98 -1.24
CA ILE A 23 -29.45 1.79 -0.46
C ILE A 23 -28.08 1.10 -0.35
N MET A 24 -28.06 -0.24 -0.24
CA MET A 24 -26.81 -1.01 -0.24
C MET A 24 -26.14 -1.08 -1.63
N HIS A 25 -26.90 -0.87 -2.71
CA HIS A 25 -26.38 -0.92 -4.08
C HIS A 25 -26.28 0.46 -4.75
N SER A 26 -26.53 1.53 -4.00
CA SER A 26 -26.27 2.89 -4.48
C SER A 26 -24.75 3.09 -4.50
N PRO A 27 -24.10 3.20 -5.68
CA PRO A 27 -22.68 3.55 -5.73
C PRO A 27 -22.56 4.92 -5.07
N ASP A 28 -21.76 4.96 -4.01
CA ASP A 28 -21.49 6.17 -3.23
C ASP A 28 -20.97 7.28 -4.17
N LYS A 29 -21.88 8.17 -4.59
CA LYS A 29 -21.59 9.32 -5.47
C LYS A 29 -20.67 10.37 -4.82
N ARG A 30 -20.11 10.10 -3.63
CA ARG A 30 -19.22 11.00 -2.91
C ARG A 30 -17.74 10.62 -3.00
N ARG A 31 -17.35 9.59 -3.74
CA ARG A 31 -15.97 9.46 -4.13
C ARG A 31 -15.70 10.52 -5.20
N GLN A 32 -15.21 11.67 -4.79
CA GLN A 32 -14.40 12.49 -5.69
C GLN A 32 -13.22 11.59 -6.07
N SER A 33 -13.38 10.84 -7.15
CA SER A 33 -12.29 10.09 -7.76
C SER A 33 -11.27 11.16 -8.14
N LEU A 34 -10.11 11.15 -7.48
CA LEU A 34 -8.95 11.87 -8.00
C LEU A 34 -8.90 11.50 -9.48
N SER A 35 -8.94 12.49 -10.35
CA SER A 35 -8.89 12.29 -11.79
C SER A 35 -7.73 11.34 -12.10
N TYR A 36 -8.00 10.29 -12.86
CA TYR A 36 -6.96 9.33 -13.27
C TYR A 36 -5.82 10.10 -13.96
N ARG A 37 -4.61 9.94 -13.46
CA ARG A 37 -3.39 10.61 -13.91
C ARG A 37 -2.51 9.61 -14.68
N GLY A 38 -2.75 9.48 -15.98
CA GLY A 38 -1.98 8.59 -16.86
C GLY A 38 -0.49 8.97 -16.97
N ASP A 39 -0.14 10.24 -16.74
CA ASP A 39 1.22 10.74 -16.66
C ASP A 39 2.00 10.10 -15.50
N ILE A 40 1.38 9.96 -14.35
CA ILE A 40 1.97 9.32 -13.16
C ILE A 40 2.17 7.83 -13.40
N ASP A 41 1.18 7.14 -13.96
CA ASP A 41 1.32 5.72 -14.29
C ASP A 41 2.39 5.48 -15.35
N GLY A 42 2.53 6.40 -16.33
CA GLY A 42 3.63 6.38 -17.29
C GLY A 42 5.00 6.52 -16.63
N MET A 43 5.17 7.46 -15.71
CA MET A 43 6.42 7.62 -14.95
C MET A 43 6.75 6.38 -14.12
N ARG A 44 5.75 5.75 -13.48
CA ARG A 44 5.94 4.50 -12.74
C ARG A 44 6.38 3.36 -13.65
N ALA A 45 5.79 3.24 -14.83
CA ALA A 45 6.19 2.22 -15.81
C ALA A 45 7.65 2.40 -16.24
N VAL A 46 8.07 3.63 -16.54
CA VAL A 46 9.47 3.95 -16.87
C VAL A 46 10.39 3.61 -15.72
N ALA A 47 10.04 3.97 -14.48
CA ALA A 47 10.84 3.67 -13.29
C ALA A 47 11.04 2.15 -13.10
N VAL A 48 9.98 1.35 -13.28
CA VAL A 48 10.07 -0.12 -13.22
C VAL A 48 10.97 -0.67 -14.31
N LEU A 49 10.83 -0.19 -15.55
CA LEU A 49 11.65 -0.64 -16.67
C LEU A 49 13.14 -0.33 -16.46
N LEU A 50 13.47 0.82 -15.87
CA LEU A 50 14.84 1.17 -15.50
C LEU A 50 15.43 0.21 -14.46
N VAL A 51 14.65 -0.12 -13.41
CA VAL A 51 15.08 -1.09 -12.39
C VAL A 51 15.27 -2.48 -12.99
N ILE A 52 14.36 -2.93 -13.86
CA ILE A 52 14.49 -4.24 -14.54
C ILE A 52 15.73 -4.25 -15.44
N ALA A 53 15.98 -3.19 -16.21
CA ALA A 53 17.12 -3.07 -17.08
C ALA A 53 18.45 -3.14 -16.30
N ASP A 54 18.52 -2.54 -15.12
CA ASP A 54 19.67 -2.61 -14.23
C ASP A 54 19.91 -4.04 -13.72
N HIS A 55 18.87 -4.74 -13.30
CA HIS A 55 18.96 -6.12 -12.84
C HIS A 55 19.36 -7.10 -13.94
N LEU A 56 18.97 -6.83 -15.18
CA LEU A 56 19.40 -7.61 -16.34
C LEU A 56 20.83 -7.31 -16.78
N ARG A 57 21.59 -6.49 -16.03
CA ARG A 57 22.96 -6.05 -16.36
C ARG A 57 23.08 -5.51 -17.78
N THR A 58 22.05 -4.83 -18.28
CA THR A 58 22.11 -4.10 -19.53
C THR A 58 23.09 -2.93 -19.39
N ARG A 59 23.56 -2.36 -20.51
CA ARG A 59 24.48 -1.19 -20.48
C ARG A 59 23.84 0.07 -19.87
N ALA A 60 22.58 0.02 -19.45
CA ALA A 60 21.89 1.11 -18.74
C ALA A 60 22.39 1.17 -17.29
N THR A 61 23.45 1.92 -17.04
CA THR A 61 23.94 2.22 -15.68
C THR A 61 23.01 3.23 -15.02
N GLY A 62 22.64 3.01 -13.74
CA GLY A 62 21.84 3.96 -12.97
C GLY A 62 20.36 3.60 -12.82
N GLY A 63 19.95 2.36 -13.13
CA GLY A 63 18.56 1.91 -12.96
C GLY A 63 18.06 1.94 -11.52
N TYR A 64 18.97 1.96 -10.53
CA TYR A 64 18.63 2.17 -9.11
C TYR A 64 17.88 3.50 -8.86
N ILE A 65 18.11 4.54 -9.70
CA ILE A 65 17.34 5.80 -9.64
C ILE A 65 15.83 5.56 -9.81
N GLY A 66 15.44 4.49 -10.51
CA GLY A 66 14.04 4.09 -10.64
C GLY A 66 13.36 3.85 -9.29
N VAL A 67 14.08 3.37 -8.29
CA VAL A 67 13.55 3.18 -6.93
C VAL A 67 13.27 4.53 -6.26
N ASP A 68 14.16 5.51 -6.42
CA ASP A 68 13.99 6.85 -5.86
C ASP A 68 12.79 7.56 -6.50
N VAL A 69 12.65 7.44 -7.83
CA VAL A 69 11.48 7.95 -8.56
C VAL A 69 10.20 7.30 -8.03
N PHE A 70 10.22 5.99 -7.75
CA PHE A 70 9.09 5.29 -7.14
C PHE A 70 8.71 5.86 -5.77
N PHE A 71 9.68 6.12 -4.90
CA PHE A 71 9.43 6.70 -3.58
C PHE A 71 8.80 8.09 -3.67
N VAL A 72 9.30 8.95 -4.57
CA VAL A 72 8.73 10.29 -4.79
C VAL A 72 7.28 10.19 -5.27
N ILE A 73 7.01 9.35 -6.27
CA ILE A 73 5.66 9.16 -6.81
C ILE A 73 4.72 8.59 -5.75
N SER A 74 5.16 7.59 -5.00
CA SER A 74 4.38 6.98 -3.91
C SER A 74 4.06 8.00 -2.81
N GLY A 75 5.05 8.79 -2.41
CA GLY A 75 4.87 9.88 -1.45
C GLY A 75 3.84 10.91 -1.93
N TYR A 76 3.95 11.36 -3.17
CA TYR A 76 3.00 12.29 -3.77
C TYR A 76 1.57 11.74 -3.83
N LEU A 77 1.39 10.51 -4.31
CA LEU A 77 0.07 9.89 -4.44
C LEU A 77 -0.61 9.69 -3.08
N ILE A 78 0.14 9.18 -2.09
CA ILE A 78 -0.39 8.98 -0.74
C ILE A 78 -0.79 10.29 -0.10
N SER A 79 0.08 11.31 -0.19
CA SER A 79 -0.20 12.64 0.34
C SER A 79 -1.46 13.23 -0.30
N SER A 80 -1.59 13.14 -1.62
CA SER A 80 -2.74 13.63 -2.36
C SER A 80 -4.05 12.93 -1.94
N VAL A 81 -4.02 11.60 -1.78
CA VAL A 81 -5.20 10.82 -1.34
C VAL A 81 -5.61 11.21 0.07
N ILE A 82 -4.65 11.24 1.02
CA ILE A 82 -4.92 11.56 2.43
C ILE A 82 -5.49 12.96 2.53
N LEU A 83 -4.88 13.94 1.86
CA LEU A 83 -5.34 15.33 1.89
C LEU A 83 -6.74 15.50 1.29
N ALA A 84 -7.01 14.87 0.16
CA ALA A 84 -8.32 14.92 -0.47
C ALA A 84 -9.40 14.32 0.43
N GLU A 85 -9.18 13.12 1.00
CA GLU A 85 -10.12 12.47 1.92
C GLU A 85 -10.30 13.29 3.22
N MET A 86 -9.21 13.87 3.75
CA MET A 86 -9.28 14.72 4.95
C MET A 86 -10.04 16.02 4.69
N ASN A 87 -9.88 16.65 3.54
CA ASN A 87 -10.61 17.87 3.17
C ASN A 87 -12.09 17.58 2.93
N ALA A 88 -12.42 16.40 2.41
CA ALA A 88 -13.80 15.92 2.26
C ALA A 88 -14.42 15.46 3.58
N GLY A 89 -13.67 15.37 4.69
CA GLY A 89 -14.14 14.86 5.97
C GLY A 89 -14.44 13.36 5.99
N THR A 90 -13.92 12.61 5.01
CA THR A 90 -14.18 11.16 4.83
C THR A 90 -12.98 10.29 5.18
N PHE A 91 -11.87 10.87 5.61
CA PHE A 91 -10.65 10.15 5.92
C PHE A 91 -10.83 9.20 7.12
N SER A 92 -10.50 7.94 6.92
CA SER A 92 -10.44 6.91 7.96
C SER A 92 -9.13 6.14 7.87
N LEU A 93 -8.35 6.11 8.95
CA LEU A 93 -7.11 5.34 9.03
C LEU A 93 -7.34 3.86 8.75
N VAL A 94 -8.38 3.27 9.32
CA VAL A 94 -8.71 1.85 9.13
C VAL A 94 -8.97 1.54 7.65
N ASN A 95 -9.82 2.33 7.00
CA ASN A 95 -10.13 2.15 5.58
C ASN A 95 -8.90 2.38 4.69
N PHE A 96 -8.02 3.30 5.08
CA PHE A 96 -6.77 3.56 4.38
C PHE A 96 -5.86 2.33 4.41
N TYR A 97 -5.59 1.76 5.60
CA TYR A 97 -4.73 0.59 5.75
C TYR A 97 -5.35 -0.66 5.13
N GLU A 98 -6.65 -0.86 5.26
CA GLU A 98 -7.35 -1.99 4.62
C GLU A 98 -7.13 -1.98 3.10
N ARG A 99 -7.29 -0.83 2.43
CA ARG A 99 -7.05 -0.70 0.99
C ARG A 99 -5.61 -1.04 0.61
N ARG A 100 -4.62 -0.67 1.44
CA ARG A 100 -3.21 -0.96 1.21
C ARG A 100 -2.87 -2.43 1.38
N ILE A 101 -3.30 -3.02 2.48
CA ILE A 101 -3.12 -4.45 2.75
C ILE A 101 -3.71 -5.28 1.61
N ARG A 102 -4.95 -5.03 1.21
CA ARG A 102 -5.59 -5.74 0.11
C ARG A 102 -4.87 -5.59 -1.23
N ARG A 103 -4.13 -4.52 -1.42
CA ARG A 103 -3.39 -4.26 -2.66
C ARG A 103 -2.01 -4.92 -2.68
N ILE A 104 -1.28 -4.92 -1.57
CA ILE A 104 0.14 -5.28 -1.51
C ILE A 104 0.33 -6.71 -1.01
N PHE A 105 -0.34 -7.10 0.06
CA PHE A 105 -0.16 -8.39 0.71
C PHE A 105 -0.39 -9.60 -0.21
N PRO A 106 -1.42 -9.67 -1.06
CA PRO A 106 -1.62 -10.86 -1.90
C PRO A 106 -0.43 -11.13 -2.83
N ALA A 107 0.10 -10.10 -3.48
CA ALA A 107 1.26 -10.24 -4.37
C ALA A 107 2.53 -10.59 -3.59
N LEU A 108 2.75 -9.95 -2.43
CA LEU A 108 3.86 -10.24 -1.54
C LEU A 108 3.84 -11.69 -1.08
N LEU A 109 2.70 -12.19 -0.58
CA LEU A 109 2.58 -13.55 -0.08
C LEU A 109 2.81 -14.59 -1.18
N VAL A 110 2.29 -14.37 -2.38
CA VAL A 110 2.53 -15.26 -3.53
C VAL A 110 4.02 -15.32 -3.87
N MET A 111 4.68 -14.17 -3.94
CA MET A 111 6.11 -14.09 -4.20
C MET A 111 6.92 -14.79 -3.11
N LEU A 112 6.64 -14.50 -1.83
CA LEU A 112 7.32 -15.13 -0.70
C LEU A 112 7.11 -16.66 -0.69
N PHE A 113 5.92 -17.15 -1.04
CA PHE A 113 5.63 -18.58 -1.13
C PHE A 113 6.53 -19.26 -2.17
N PHE A 114 6.61 -18.73 -3.40
CA PHE A 114 7.42 -19.34 -4.43
C PHE A 114 8.92 -19.29 -4.11
N VAL A 115 9.41 -18.17 -3.57
CA VAL A 115 10.81 -18.05 -3.15
C VAL A 115 11.12 -19.01 -2.01
N SER A 116 10.18 -19.22 -1.04
CA SER A 116 10.35 -20.18 0.06
C SER A 116 10.46 -21.61 -0.43
N VAL A 117 9.62 -22.01 -1.41
CA VAL A 117 9.71 -23.34 -2.01
C VAL A 117 11.07 -23.58 -2.65
N ILE A 118 11.58 -22.60 -3.39
CA ILE A 118 12.90 -22.67 -4.02
C ILE A 118 14.00 -22.71 -2.96
N ALA A 119 13.97 -21.83 -1.97
CA ALA A 119 14.95 -21.77 -0.89
C ALA A 119 15.04 -23.12 -0.13
N TYR A 120 13.88 -23.71 0.19
CA TYR A 120 13.81 -25.00 0.88
C TYR A 120 14.49 -26.15 0.10
N GLN A 121 14.44 -26.09 -1.24
CA GLN A 121 15.02 -27.15 -2.09
C GLN A 121 16.53 -26.99 -2.30
N TYR A 122 17.05 -25.77 -2.30
CA TYR A 122 18.41 -25.51 -2.76
C TYR A 122 19.36 -25.02 -1.66
N TYR A 123 18.82 -24.49 -0.52
CA TYR A 123 19.66 -23.91 0.52
C TYR A 123 20.14 -24.93 1.55
N VAL A 124 21.37 -24.80 1.98
CA VAL A 124 21.90 -25.52 3.13
C VAL A 124 21.30 -24.96 4.44
N PRO A 125 21.32 -25.70 5.56
CA PRO A 125 20.65 -25.29 6.80
C PRO A 125 21.00 -23.86 7.29
N ALA A 126 22.26 -23.45 7.19
CA ALA A 126 22.69 -22.12 7.60
C ALA A 126 22.12 -21.01 6.71
N GLU A 127 22.04 -21.24 5.38
CA GLU A 127 21.44 -20.30 4.43
C GLU A 127 19.93 -20.23 4.61
N LEU A 128 19.29 -21.36 4.94
CA LEU A 128 17.86 -21.44 5.20
C LEU A 128 17.47 -20.67 6.47
N GLU A 129 18.32 -20.68 7.49
CA GLU A 129 18.16 -19.86 8.69
C GLU A 129 18.21 -18.36 8.35
N ALA A 130 19.23 -17.92 7.63
CA ALA A 130 19.37 -16.53 7.18
C ALA A 130 18.18 -16.09 6.29
N TYR A 131 17.74 -16.99 5.40
CA TYR A 131 16.53 -16.78 4.61
C TYR A 131 15.28 -16.61 5.47
N ALA A 132 15.10 -17.41 6.53
CA ALA A 132 13.96 -17.33 7.42
C ALA A 132 13.87 -15.96 8.13
N TYR A 133 15.00 -15.40 8.57
CA TYR A 133 15.04 -14.03 9.09
C TYR A 133 14.62 -12.99 8.03
N SER A 134 15.11 -13.14 6.80
CA SER A 134 14.73 -12.26 5.68
C SER A 134 13.24 -12.37 5.34
N LEU A 135 12.67 -13.58 5.40
CA LEU A 135 11.25 -13.84 5.20
C LEU A 135 10.39 -13.14 6.24
N LEU A 136 10.75 -13.31 7.52
CA LEU A 136 10.05 -12.63 8.62
C LEU A 136 10.15 -11.10 8.49
N ALA A 137 11.33 -10.59 8.21
CA ALA A 137 11.56 -9.17 8.02
C ALA A 137 10.71 -8.60 6.84
N ALA A 138 10.57 -9.35 5.75
CA ALA A 138 9.74 -8.95 4.62
C ALA A 138 8.24 -8.96 4.97
N LEU A 139 7.77 -9.98 5.71
CA LEU A 139 6.38 -10.06 6.19
C LEU A 139 5.99 -8.90 7.12
N PHE A 140 6.91 -8.45 7.96
CA PHE A 140 6.70 -7.34 8.88
C PHE A 140 7.16 -5.98 8.32
N SER A 141 7.49 -5.91 7.03
CA SER A 141 7.97 -4.67 6.36
C SER A 141 9.18 -4.03 7.04
N CYS A 142 10.08 -4.86 7.60
CA CYS A 142 11.29 -4.45 8.30
C CYS A 142 12.58 -4.92 7.58
N SER A 143 12.47 -5.40 6.33
CA SER A 143 13.61 -5.94 5.59
C SER A 143 14.72 -4.91 5.33
N ASN A 144 14.39 -3.63 5.19
CA ASN A 144 15.36 -2.55 5.12
C ASN A 144 16.24 -2.45 6.39
N VAL A 145 15.64 -2.62 7.56
CA VAL A 145 16.37 -2.58 8.85
C VAL A 145 17.26 -3.80 9.00
N LEU A 146 16.75 -5.00 8.66
CA LEU A 146 17.54 -6.23 8.69
C LEU A 146 18.76 -6.11 7.77
N PHE A 147 18.57 -5.78 6.50
CA PHE A 147 19.66 -5.70 5.53
C PHE A 147 20.62 -4.56 5.81
N TRP A 148 20.17 -3.46 6.41
CA TRP A 148 21.06 -2.40 6.88
C TRP A 148 21.93 -2.88 8.05
N HIS A 149 21.38 -3.65 8.98
CA HIS A 149 22.13 -4.20 10.13
C HIS A 149 23.15 -5.25 9.68
N GLU A 150 22.81 -6.04 8.67
CA GLU A 150 23.70 -7.06 8.10
C GLU A 150 24.76 -6.46 7.17
N ALA A 151 24.58 -5.22 6.67
CA ALA A 151 25.52 -4.59 5.76
C ALA A 151 26.86 -4.32 6.46
N GLY A 152 27.88 -5.12 6.17
CA GLY A 152 29.20 -5.04 6.77
C GLY A 152 30.26 -5.70 5.89
N TYR A 153 31.52 -5.61 6.34
CA TYR A 153 32.65 -6.17 5.62
C TYR A 153 32.57 -7.70 5.41
N PHE A 154 31.89 -8.40 6.33
CA PHE A 154 31.70 -9.86 6.28
C PHE A 154 30.33 -10.27 5.75
N ASP A 155 29.59 -9.34 5.14
CA ASP A 155 28.26 -9.65 4.61
C ASP A 155 28.31 -10.65 3.45
N ALA A 156 27.32 -11.55 3.41
CA ALA A 156 27.13 -12.43 2.28
C ALA A 156 26.88 -11.62 0.99
N PRO A 157 27.46 -11.99 -0.15
CA PRO A 157 27.20 -11.30 -1.40
C PRO A 157 25.70 -11.17 -1.67
N SER A 158 25.27 -10.02 -2.16
CA SER A 158 23.85 -9.73 -2.45
C SER A 158 23.16 -10.77 -3.35
N ALA A 159 23.95 -11.50 -4.15
CA ALA A 159 23.49 -12.60 -5.00
C ALA A 159 22.88 -13.77 -4.20
N PHE A 160 23.24 -13.94 -2.94
CA PHE A 160 22.71 -14.99 -2.06
C PHE A 160 21.52 -14.53 -1.19
N LYS A 161 21.08 -13.28 -1.34
CA LYS A 161 19.93 -12.72 -0.60
C LYS A 161 18.72 -12.56 -1.53
N PRO A 162 17.89 -13.61 -1.73
CA PRO A 162 16.81 -13.60 -2.73
C PRO A 162 15.72 -12.57 -2.42
N LEU A 163 15.53 -12.23 -1.13
CA LEU A 163 14.56 -11.24 -0.68
C LEU A 163 15.15 -9.82 -0.54
N LEU A 164 16.39 -9.60 -0.98
CA LEU A 164 17.06 -8.30 -0.83
C LEU A 164 16.21 -7.15 -1.39
N HIS A 165 15.58 -7.35 -2.55
CA HIS A 165 14.73 -6.34 -3.20
C HIS A 165 13.54 -5.86 -2.34
N THR A 166 13.14 -6.61 -1.32
CA THR A 166 12.04 -6.23 -0.43
C THR A 166 12.41 -5.06 0.52
N TRP A 167 13.69 -4.65 0.57
CA TRP A 167 14.11 -3.51 1.38
C TRP A 167 13.38 -2.23 1.00
N SER A 168 13.19 -1.98 -0.31
CA SER A 168 12.48 -0.79 -0.81
C SER A 168 11.00 -0.83 -0.46
N LEU A 169 10.37 -2.02 -0.53
CA LEU A 169 9.00 -2.21 -0.07
C LEU A 169 8.88 -1.93 1.44
N GLY A 170 9.85 -2.38 2.25
CA GLY A 170 9.89 -2.09 3.69
C GLY A 170 9.88 -0.59 3.99
N VAL A 171 10.72 0.20 3.30
CA VAL A 171 10.76 1.66 3.44
C VAL A 171 9.40 2.29 3.04
N GLU A 172 8.82 1.83 1.93
CA GLU A 172 7.54 2.33 1.43
C GLU A 172 6.39 2.05 2.41
N GLU A 173 6.30 0.85 2.96
CA GLU A 173 5.28 0.47 3.93
C GLU A 173 5.42 1.22 5.26
N GLN A 174 6.65 1.41 5.75
CA GLN A 174 6.91 2.22 6.94
C GLN A 174 6.45 3.67 6.73
N PHE A 175 6.71 4.24 5.56
CA PHE A 175 6.18 5.56 5.21
C PHE A 175 4.64 5.56 5.21
N TYR A 176 4.00 4.55 4.65
CA TYR A 176 2.53 4.43 4.64
C TYR A 176 1.94 4.28 6.04
N ILE A 177 2.66 3.70 6.98
CA ILE A 177 2.23 3.59 8.38
C ILE A 177 2.39 4.93 9.11
N LEU A 178 3.57 5.54 9.01
CA LEU A 178 3.92 6.72 9.81
C LEU A 178 3.31 8.02 9.29
N PHE A 179 3.26 8.20 7.97
CA PHE A 179 2.85 9.47 7.37
C PHE A 179 1.38 9.83 7.63
N PRO A 180 0.39 8.92 7.50
CA PRO A 180 -1.00 9.23 7.83
C PRO A 180 -1.19 9.60 9.31
N ILE A 181 -0.48 8.93 10.22
CA ILE A 181 -0.51 9.22 11.66
C ILE A 181 0.07 10.61 11.91
N PHE A 182 1.21 10.93 11.29
CA PHE A 182 1.85 12.23 11.39
C PHE A 182 0.92 13.36 10.91
N ILE A 183 0.35 13.24 9.72
CA ILE A 183 -0.58 14.22 9.16
C ILE A 183 -1.82 14.39 10.04
N PHE A 184 -2.38 13.28 10.54
CA PHE A 184 -3.52 13.32 11.45
C PHE A 184 -3.16 14.04 12.76
N GLY A 185 -1.99 13.76 13.33
CA GLY A 185 -1.47 14.44 14.51
C GLY A 185 -1.29 15.93 14.28
N VAL A 186 -0.63 16.33 13.18
CA VAL A 186 -0.45 17.74 12.81
C VAL A 186 -1.80 18.47 12.70
N ARG A 187 -2.79 17.86 12.02
CA ARG A 187 -4.12 18.47 11.92
C ARG A 187 -4.86 18.59 13.24
N ARG A 188 -4.62 17.67 14.17
CA ARG A 188 -5.30 17.64 15.49
C ARG A 188 -4.72 18.65 16.47
N TRP A 189 -3.40 18.90 16.39
CA TRP A 189 -2.65 19.64 17.41
C TRP A 189 -2.19 21.05 16.98
N MET A 190 -2.10 21.31 15.66
CA MET A 190 -1.63 22.61 15.18
C MET A 190 -2.76 23.64 15.00
N PRO A 191 -2.54 24.91 15.40
CA PRO A 191 -3.45 26.01 15.12
C PRO A 191 -3.70 26.19 13.62
N ASN A 192 -4.92 26.60 13.26
CA ASN A 192 -5.33 26.74 11.86
C ASN A 192 -4.37 27.59 10.99
N ARG A 193 -3.78 28.64 11.57
CA ARG A 193 -2.85 29.53 10.84
C ARG A 193 -1.54 28.85 10.41
N ILE A 194 -0.95 28.03 11.29
CA ILE A 194 0.27 27.29 10.97
C ILE A 194 -0.03 26.18 9.97
N ARG A 195 -1.20 25.53 10.13
CA ARG A 195 -1.68 24.52 9.22
C ARG A 195 -1.84 25.02 7.78
N THR A 196 -2.45 26.20 7.60
CA THR A 196 -2.59 26.81 6.27
C THR A 196 -1.25 27.21 5.66
N ALA A 197 -0.29 27.68 6.45
CA ALA A 197 1.04 28.02 5.96
C ALA A 197 1.82 26.80 5.44
N ILE A 198 1.74 25.66 6.13
CA ILE A 198 2.40 24.41 5.70
C ILE A 198 1.80 23.86 4.39
N TRP A 199 0.51 24.10 4.15
CA TRP A 199 -0.18 23.60 2.95
C TRP A 199 -0.15 24.57 1.76
N ALA A 200 0.29 25.79 1.98
CA ALA A 200 0.42 26.82 0.93
C ALA A 200 1.85 26.90 0.36
N ALA A 201 2.83 26.27 1.01
CA ALA A 201 4.22 26.14 0.55
C ALA A 201 4.43 24.87 -0.27
#